data_f9f07ea6b7bb4e6638dd53745e691a73
#
_entry.id   f9f07ea6b7bb4e6638dd53745e691a73
#
_cell.length_a   1.000
_cell.length_b   1.000
_cell.length_c   1.000
_cell.angle_alpha   90.00
_cell.angle_beta   90.00
_cell.angle_gamma   90.00
#
_symmetry.space_group_name_H-M   'P 1'
#
loop_
_entity.id
_entity.type
_entity.pdbx_description
1 polymer ?
#
loop_
_entity_poly.entity_id
_entity_poly.type
_entity_poly.pdbx_seq_one_letter_code
_entity_poly.pdbx_strand_id
1 'polypeptide(L)'
;ANLDDPHSLHRLKGLAGTVIHLAPPPSDGTIDRRTRHLAAILPRHGTVVYVSTTGVYGDCGGASFDETRPVAPANARAVRRVDAERVLRRWARRAQARLAILRVPGIYAGDRLPLERLKQGTPALRPEDDVYTNHIHADDLAAIVARAIFHGAPQRVYHTVDDSDMMMGEYFDAVA
;
A
#
# COMPACT_ATOMS: atom_id res chain seq x y z
N ALA A 1 -17.43 13.02 3.00
CA ALA A 1 -17.54 11.75 3.73
C ALA A 1 -16.26 11.51 4.53
N ASN A 2 -16.37 10.91 5.68
CA ASN A 2 -15.24 10.59 6.57
C ASN A 2 -15.23 9.07 6.83
N LEU A 3 -14.11 8.41 6.57
CA LEU A 3 -13.98 6.96 6.79
C LEU A 3 -14.03 6.56 8.28
N ASP A 4 -13.80 7.49 9.19
CA ASP A 4 -13.95 7.26 10.63
C ASP A 4 -15.42 7.36 11.11
N ASP A 5 -16.29 7.95 10.29
CA ASP A 5 -17.74 8.05 10.55
C ASP A 5 -18.54 7.28 9.49
N PRO A 6 -19.01 6.04 9.80
CA PRO A 6 -19.74 5.22 8.84
C PRO A 6 -21.04 5.86 8.35
N HIS A 7 -21.70 6.70 9.17
CA HIS A 7 -22.92 7.36 8.75
C HIS A 7 -22.68 8.35 7.60
N SER A 8 -21.55 9.06 7.63
CA SER A 8 -21.18 9.99 6.55
C SER A 8 -20.97 9.31 5.20
N LEU A 9 -20.70 7.99 5.18
CA LEU A 9 -20.45 7.22 3.98
C LEU A 9 -21.71 6.81 3.22
N HIS A 10 -22.89 6.83 3.85
CA HIS A 10 -24.14 6.41 3.20
C HIS A 10 -24.40 7.16 1.89
N ARG A 11 -24.04 8.43 1.82
CA ARG A 11 -24.15 9.26 0.60
C ARG A 11 -23.29 8.80 -0.57
N LEU A 12 -22.26 7.98 -0.32
CA LEU A 12 -21.39 7.44 -1.36
C LEU A 12 -21.89 6.11 -1.94
N LYS A 13 -22.89 5.49 -1.28
CA LYS A 13 -23.41 4.20 -1.71
C LYS A 13 -24.03 4.31 -3.12
N GLY A 14 -23.53 3.51 -4.03
CA GLY A 14 -24.02 3.46 -5.41
C GLY A 14 -23.53 4.58 -6.34
N LEU A 15 -22.69 5.52 -5.86
CA LEU A 15 -22.20 6.63 -6.69
C LEU A 15 -21.14 6.20 -7.71
N ALA A 16 -20.37 5.16 -7.43
CA ALA A 16 -19.29 4.74 -8.30
C ALA A 16 -19.17 3.21 -8.37
N GLY A 17 -18.97 2.69 -9.57
CA GLY A 17 -18.65 1.28 -9.82
C GLY A 17 -17.15 0.97 -9.64
N THR A 18 -16.30 1.99 -9.67
CA THR A 18 -14.83 1.89 -9.51
C THR A 18 -14.38 2.77 -8.35
N VAL A 19 -13.59 2.20 -7.47
CA VAL A 19 -13.06 2.89 -6.29
C VAL A 19 -11.55 2.66 -6.17
N ILE A 20 -10.82 3.75 -6.02
CA ILE A 20 -9.39 3.73 -5.66
C ILE A 20 -9.29 4.05 -4.16
N HIS A 21 -8.82 3.08 -3.38
CA HIS A 21 -8.68 3.23 -1.94
C HIS A 21 -7.23 3.50 -1.55
N LEU A 22 -6.90 4.78 -1.30
CA LEU A 22 -5.58 5.27 -0.93
C LEU A 22 -5.47 5.63 0.55
N ALA A 23 -6.60 5.69 1.27
CA ALA A 23 -6.61 6.16 2.65
C ALA A 23 -5.72 5.28 3.55
N PRO A 24 -4.95 5.91 4.46
CA PRO A 24 -4.19 5.16 5.46
C PRO A 24 -5.14 4.50 6.47
N PRO A 25 -4.72 3.38 7.09
CA PRO A 25 -5.47 2.82 8.22
C PRO A 25 -5.50 3.82 9.40
N PRO A 26 -6.41 3.65 10.37
CA PRO A 26 -6.37 4.44 11.60
C PRO A 26 -5.02 4.28 12.32
N SER A 27 -4.69 5.19 13.23
CA SER A 27 -3.41 5.19 13.95
C SER A 27 -3.36 4.15 15.09
N ASP A 28 -4.51 3.69 15.57
CA ASP A 28 -4.67 2.84 16.73
C ASP A 28 -5.22 1.44 16.42
N GLY A 29 -5.05 0.51 17.34
CA GLY A 29 -5.56 -0.85 17.25
C GLY A 29 -4.86 -1.72 16.22
N THR A 30 -5.42 -2.90 15.98
CA THR A 30 -4.91 -3.94 15.06
C THR A 30 -5.79 -4.18 13.84
N ILE A 31 -6.96 -3.53 13.77
CA ILE A 31 -7.91 -3.65 12.67
C ILE A 31 -8.04 -2.33 11.90
N ASP A 32 -8.31 -2.42 10.60
CA ASP A 32 -8.59 -1.26 9.78
C ASP A 32 -10.09 -0.97 9.73
N ARG A 33 -10.58 -0.16 10.68
CA ARG A 33 -11.99 0.25 10.73
C ARG A 33 -12.41 1.04 9.49
N ARG A 34 -11.53 1.89 8.95
CA ARG A 34 -11.81 2.71 7.76
C ARG A 34 -12.13 1.86 6.55
N THR A 35 -11.29 0.84 6.29
CA THR A 35 -11.55 -0.11 5.19
C THR A 35 -12.81 -0.95 5.44
N ARG A 36 -13.13 -1.30 6.69
CA ARG A 36 -14.39 -2.00 7.03
C ARG A 36 -15.62 -1.16 6.73
N HIS A 37 -15.61 0.13 7.14
CA HIS A 37 -16.69 1.06 6.85
C HIS A 37 -16.87 1.25 5.33
N LEU A 38 -15.76 1.43 4.60
CA LEU A 38 -15.80 1.52 3.14
C LEU A 38 -16.38 0.24 2.52
N ALA A 39 -15.90 -0.94 2.91
CA ALA A 39 -16.35 -2.22 2.36
C ALA A 39 -17.85 -2.48 2.56
N ALA A 40 -18.45 -1.89 3.60
CA ALA A 40 -19.89 -2.02 3.87
C ALA A 40 -20.78 -1.29 2.84
N ILE A 41 -20.22 -0.32 2.10
CA ILE A 41 -20.95 0.49 1.11
C ILE A 41 -20.53 0.24 -0.33
N LEU A 42 -19.47 -0.54 -0.55
CA LEU A 42 -18.96 -0.85 -1.89
C LEU A 42 -20.01 -1.64 -2.70
N PRO A 43 -20.16 -1.37 -4.02
CA PRO A 43 -21.15 -2.00 -4.86
C PRO A 43 -20.81 -3.47 -5.15
N ARG A 44 -21.85 -4.26 -5.49
CA ARG A 44 -21.63 -5.56 -6.12
C ARG A 44 -21.08 -5.38 -7.54
N HIS A 45 -20.28 -6.35 -8.00
CA HIS A 45 -19.65 -6.35 -9.33
C HIS A 45 -18.76 -5.11 -9.62
N GLY A 46 -18.39 -4.37 -8.57
CA GLY A 46 -17.52 -3.18 -8.71
C GLY A 46 -16.06 -3.54 -8.92
N THR A 47 -15.26 -2.51 -9.12
CA THR A 47 -13.79 -2.60 -9.21
C THR A 47 -13.16 -1.80 -8.07
N VAL A 48 -12.25 -2.41 -7.32
CA VAL A 48 -11.46 -1.71 -6.29
C VAL A 48 -9.98 -1.90 -6.57
N VAL A 49 -9.24 -0.79 -6.57
CA VAL A 49 -7.79 -0.78 -6.49
C VAL A 49 -7.40 -0.29 -5.10
N TYR A 50 -6.72 -1.13 -4.34
CA TYR A 50 -6.30 -0.82 -2.98
C TYR A 50 -4.78 -0.67 -2.91
N VAL A 51 -4.32 0.49 -2.44
CA VAL A 51 -2.91 0.77 -2.19
C VAL A 51 -2.55 0.28 -0.78
N SER A 52 -1.91 -0.88 -0.71
CA SER A 52 -1.32 -1.49 0.48
C SER A 52 0.14 -1.07 0.62
N THR A 53 0.97 -1.86 1.28
CA THR A 53 2.40 -1.59 1.46
C THR A 53 3.22 -2.88 1.41
N THR A 54 4.48 -2.80 0.96
CA THR A 54 5.45 -3.91 1.08
C THR A 54 5.78 -4.23 2.54
N GLY A 55 5.59 -3.28 3.46
CA GLY A 55 5.78 -3.52 4.91
C GLY A 55 4.93 -4.65 5.51
N VAL A 56 3.92 -5.17 4.78
CA VAL A 56 3.15 -6.35 5.20
C VAL A 56 3.98 -7.63 5.26
N TYR A 57 5.14 -7.67 4.62
CA TYR A 57 6.04 -8.83 4.63
C TYR A 57 6.93 -8.90 5.88
N GLY A 58 7.10 -7.77 6.59
CA GLY A 58 8.04 -7.69 7.71
C GLY A 58 9.49 -7.70 7.25
N ASP A 59 10.38 -8.21 8.09
CA ASP A 59 11.78 -8.42 7.75
C ASP A 59 11.91 -9.65 6.83
N CYS A 60 12.59 -9.46 5.72
CA CYS A 60 12.81 -10.49 4.71
C CYS A 60 14.27 -10.98 4.66
N GLY A 61 15.15 -10.43 5.51
CA GLY A 61 16.57 -10.80 5.56
C GLY A 61 17.30 -10.60 4.22
N GLY A 62 16.94 -9.58 3.44
CA GLY A 62 17.52 -9.30 2.12
C GLY A 62 17.08 -10.26 1.00
N ALA A 63 16.14 -11.18 1.25
CA ALA A 63 15.69 -12.12 0.23
C ALA A 63 14.86 -11.45 -0.86
N SER A 64 15.15 -11.78 -2.12
CA SER A 64 14.31 -11.45 -3.27
C SER A 64 13.14 -12.43 -3.37
N PHE A 65 11.91 -11.92 -3.65
CA PHE A 65 10.69 -12.73 -3.70
C PHE A 65 9.59 -12.04 -4.51
N ASP A 66 8.58 -12.81 -4.88
CA ASP A 66 7.39 -12.36 -5.58
C ASP A 66 6.17 -12.19 -4.63
N GLU A 67 5.01 -11.85 -5.21
CA GLU A 67 3.77 -11.60 -4.48
C GLU A 67 3.17 -12.83 -3.80
N THR A 68 3.68 -14.02 -4.06
CA THR A 68 3.23 -15.28 -3.44
C THR A 68 3.76 -15.46 -2.03
N ARG A 69 4.82 -14.71 -1.64
CA ARG A 69 5.37 -14.75 -0.29
C ARG A 69 4.29 -14.48 0.77
N PRO A 70 4.18 -15.31 1.81
CA PRO A 70 3.28 -15.07 2.94
C PRO A 70 3.59 -13.75 3.65
N VAL A 71 2.53 -13.04 4.07
CA VAL A 71 2.69 -11.81 4.86
C VAL A 71 3.07 -12.14 6.30
N ALA A 72 3.99 -11.35 6.86
CA ALA A 72 4.50 -11.47 8.24
C ALA A 72 4.66 -10.07 8.87
N PRO A 73 3.57 -9.32 9.08
CA PRO A 73 3.64 -7.92 9.51
C PRO A 73 4.30 -7.78 10.88
N ALA A 74 5.36 -6.97 10.98
CA ALA A 74 6.17 -6.78 12.18
C ALA A 74 5.74 -5.58 13.04
N ASN A 75 4.82 -4.73 12.56
CA ASN A 75 4.34 -3.56 13.31
C ASN A 75 2.83 -3.36 13.16
N ALA A 76 2.24 -2.57 14.06
CA ALA A 76 0.80 -2.36 14.12
C ALA A 76 0.21 -1.77 12.83
N ARG A 77 0.94 -0.88 12.13
CA ARG A 77 0.50 -0.32 10.84
C ARG A 77 0.40 -1.40 9.77
N ALA A 78 1.41 -2.27 9.67
CA ALA A 78 1.42 -3.39 8.74
C ALA A 78 0.32 -4.41 9.05
N VAL A 79 0.08 -4.71 10.33
CA VAL A 79 -1.03 -5.58 10.78
C VAL A 79 -2.38 -5.03 10.29
N ARG A 80 -2.62 -3.72 10.44
CA ARG A 80 -3.86 -3.10 9.92
C ARG A 80 -3.96 -3.16 8.40
N ARG A 81 -2.84 -3.01 7.68
CA ARG A 81 -2.84 -3.17 6.21
C ARG A 81 -3.19 -4.60 5.80
N VAL A 82 -2.67 -5.61 6.49
CA VAL A 82 -3.05 -7.02 6.26
C VAL A 82 -4.53 -7.24 6.56
N ASP A 83 -5.07 -6.64 7.64
CA ASP A 83 -6.51 -6.72 7.93
C ASP A 83 -7.34 -6.10 6.81
N ALA A 84 -6.95 -4.92 6.30
CA ALA A 84 -7.61 -4.28 5.15
C ALA A 84 -7.62 -5.17 3.90
N GLU A 85 -6.46 -5.77 3.54
CA GLU A 85 -6.38 -6.72 2.42
C GLU A 85 -7.36 -7.89 2.60
N ARG A 86 -7.44 -8.46 3.81
CA ARG A 86 -8.35 -9.56 4.13
C ARG A 86 -9.84 -9.15 4.04
N VAL A 87 -10.16 -7.94 4.51
CA VAL A 87 -11.53 -7.39 4.43
C VAL A 87 -11.94 -7.21 2.98
N LEU A 88 -11.12 -6.56 2.17
CA LEU A 88 -11.41 -6.31 0.76
C LEU A 88 -11.48 -7.61 -0.06
N ARG A 89 -10.61 -8.60 0.21
CA ARG A 89 -10.69 -9.92 -0.44
C ARG A 89 -12.01 -10.64 -0.12
N ARG A 90 -12.47 -10.58 1.15
CA ARG A 90 -13.76 -11.16 1.53
C ARG A 90 -14.93 -10.46 0.85
N TRP A 91 -14.89 -9.12 0.83
CA TRP A 91 -15.90 -8.33 0.12
C TRP A 91 -15.92 -8.70 -1.37
N ALA A 92 -14.79 -8.67 -2.04
CA ALA A 92 -14.71 -8.90 -3.47
C ALA A 92 -15.23 -10.29 -3.90
N ARG A 93 -14.93 -11.34 -3.10
CA ARG A 93 -15.48 -12.68 -3.34
C ARG A 93 -17.00 -12.72 -3.18
N ARG A 94 -17.56 -12.10 -2.11
CA ARG A 94 -19.00 -12.08 -1.86
C ARG A 94 -19.77 -11.23 -2.88
N ALA A 95 -19.17 -10.13 -3.29
CA ALA A 95 -19.76 -9.19 -4.23
C ALA A 95 -19.52 -9.55 -5.70
N GLN A 96 -18.75 -10.62 -5.98
CA GLN A 96 -18.29 -10.98 -7.33
C GLN A 96 -17.61 -9.78 -8.03
N ALA A 97 -16.80 -9.07 -7.28
CA ALA A 97 -16.17 -7.81 -7.67
C ALA A 97 -14.70 -8.02 -8.04
N ARG A 98 -14.13 -7.07 -8.77
CA ARG A 98 -12.70 -7.02 -9.10
C ARG A 98 -11.93 -6.31 -8.00
N LEU A 99 -10.83 -6.89 -7.58
CA LEU A 99 -9.92 -6.29 -6.60
C LEU A 99 -8.48 -6.45 -7.07
N ALA A 100 -7.78 -5.35 -7.22
CA ALA A 100 -6.32 -5.30 -7.34
C ALA A 100 -5.74 -4.73 -6.05
N ILE A 101 -4.76 -5.41 -5.46
CA ILE A 101 -4.02 -4.94 -4.29
C ILE A 101 -2.61 -4.58 -4.75
N LEU A 102 -2.24 -3.33 -4.58
CA LEU A 102 -0.92 -2.82 -4.90
C LEU A 102 -0.10 -2.72 -3.61
N ARG A 103 0.93 -3.53 -3.46
CA ARG A 103 1.89 -3.44 -2.34
C ARG A 103 3.00 -2.49 -2.74
N VAL A 104 2.93 -1.30 -2.17
CA VAL A 104 3.76 -0.13 -2.52
C VAL A 104 4.87 0.04 -1.48
N PRO A 105 6.13 0.25 -1.90
CA PRO A 105 7.25 0.54 -1.01
C PRO A 105 7.31 2.03 -0.62
N GLY A 106 8.51 2.58 -0.46
CA GLY A 106 8.75 4.01 -0.32
C GLY A 106 8.32 4.77 -1.57
N ILE A 107 7.44 5.75 -1.43
CA ILE A 107 7.03 6.61 -2.56
C ILE A 107 7.87 7.87 -2.52
N TYR A 108 8.55 8.18 -3.63
CA TYR A 108 9.32 9.42 -3.77
C TYR A 108 8.78 10.31 -4.90
N ALA A 109 9.09 11.59 -4.79
CA ALA A 109 8.86 12.62 -5.79
C ALA A 109 9.80 13.77 -5.47
N GLY A 110 9.92 14.76 -6.37
CA GLY A 110 10.82 15.89 -6.16
C GLY A 110 10.57 16.68 -4.86
N ASP A 111 9.31 16.74 -4.41
CA ASP A 111 8.88 17.38 -3.15
C ASP A 111 8.76 16.41 -1.96
N ARG A 112 9.12 15.14 -2.12
CA ARG A 112 8.94 14.06 -1.12
C ARG A 112 10.22 13.26 -0.86
N LEU A 113 11.37 13.84 -1.15
CA LEU A 113 12.64 13.25 -0.80
C LEU A 113 12.90 13.40 0.72
N PRO A 114 13.66 12.49 1.36
CA PRO A 114 13.92 12.51 2.80
C PRO A 114 14.93 13.59 3.24
N LEU A 115 14.85 14.80 2.66
CA LEU A 115 15.79 15.90 2.87
C LEU A 115 15.90 16.32 4.34
N GLU A 116 14.78 16.33 5.08
CA GLU A 116 14.78 16.68 6.50
C GLU A 116 15.60 15.69 7.34
N ARG A 117 15.57 14.42 7.01
CA ARG A 117 16.37 13.40 7.67
C ARG A 117 17.87 13.60 7.43
N LEU A 118 18.24 13.99 6.20
CA LEU A 118 19.61 14.32 5.86
C LEU A 118 20.09 15.58 6.58
N LYS A 119 19.29 16.65 6.57
CA LYS A 119 19.60 17.91 7.29
C LYS A 119 19.76 17.72 8.79
N GLN A 120 19.02 16.82 9.40
CA GLN A 120 19.11 16.49 10.83
C GLN A 120 20.34 15.63 11.17
N GLY A 121 21.14 15.24 10.18
CA GLY A 121 22.30 14.37 10.40
C GLY A 121 21.92 13.01 11.00
N THR A 122 20.75 12.49 10.68
CA THR A 122 20.33 11.17 11.18
C THR A 122 21.34 10.14 10.70
N PRO A 123 21.94 9.33 11.61
CA PRO A 123 22.96 8.36 11.22
C PRO A 123 22.44 7.38 10.16
N ALA A 124 23.26 7.14 9.14
CA ALA A 124 23.06 6.04 8.20
C ALA A 124 23.37 4.70 8.90
N LEU A 125 22.89 3.62 8.32
CA LEU A 125 23.31 2.27 8.74
C LEU A 125 24.79 2.09 8.44
N ARG A 126 25.46 1.25 9.23
CA ARG A 126 26.81 0.82 8.88
C ARG A 126 26.77 -0.04 7.62
N PRO A 127 27.84 -0.08 6.81
CA PRO A 127 27.82 -0.92 5.61
C PRO A 127 27.47 -2.40 5.85
N GLU A 128 27.92 -2.96 6.99
CA GLU A 128 27.62 -4.33 7.39
C GLU A 128 26.17 -4.57 7.83
N ASP A 129 25.46 -3.49 8.22
CA ASP A 129 24.05 -3.52 8.67
C ASP A 129 23.11 -2.97 7.59
N ASP A 130 23.64 -2.59 6.41
CA ASP A 130 22.84 -1.96 5.35
C ASP A 130 21.84 -2.95 4.75
N VAL A 131 20.73 -2.43 4.25
CA VAL A 131 19.59 -3.23 3.78
C VAL A 131 19.13 -2.75 2.41
N TYR A 132 18.66 -3.69 1.60
CA TYR A 132 17.97 -3.34 0.36
C TYR A 132 16.73 -2.51 0.63
N THR A 133 16.54 -1.47 -0.16
CA THR A 133 15.37 -0.62 -0.12
C THR A 133 14.68 -0.60 -1.48
N ASN A 134 13.35 -0.61 -1.47
CA ASN A 134 12.56 -0.53 -2.68
C ASN A 134 11.79 0.78 -2.68
N HIS A 135 11.68 1.38 -3.85
CA HIS A 135 10.99 2.65 -4.06
C HIS A 135 10.10 2.62 -5.30
N ILE A 136 9.32 3.67 -5.46
CA ILE A 136 8.57 3.96 -6.69
C ILE A 136 8.35 5.46 -6.80
N HIS A 137 8.51 6.01 -7.99
CA HIS A 137 8.15 7.39 -8.25
C HIS A 137 6.62 7.59 -8.18
N ALA A 138 6.17 8.73 -7.68
CA ALA A 138 4.75 9.00 -7.49
C ALA A 138 3.94 8.96 -8.81
N ASP A 139 4.52 9.44 -9.92
CA ASP A 139 3.87 9.43 -11.23
C ASP A 139 3.75 8.01 -11.79
N ASP A 140 4.76 7.16 -11.59
CA ASP A 140 4.72 5.75 -12.00
C ASP A 140 3.67 5.00 -11.18
N LEU A 141 3.60 5.26 -9.88
CA LEU A 141 2.53 4.70 -9.05
C LEU A 141 1.15 5.15 -9.54
N ALA A 142 0.98 6.41 -9.91
CA ALA A 142 -0.29 6.91 -10.45
C ALA A 142 -0.65 6.21 -11.76
N ALA A 143 0.32 6.01 -12.66
CA ALA A 143 0.13 5.26 -13.91
C ALA A 143 -0.24 3.80 -13.65
N ILE A 144 0.42 3.13 -12.69
CA ILE A 144 0.12 1.75 -12.29
C ILE A 144 -1.29 1.65 -11.69
N VAL A 145 -1.69 2.58 -10.81
CA VAL A 145 -3.05 2.64 -10.25
C VAL A 145 -4.09 2.76 -11.37
N ALA A 146 -3.88 3.69 -12.30
CA ALA A 146 -4.77 3.87 -13.46
C ALA A 146 -4.85 2.59 -14.31
N ARG A 147 -3.70 1.98 -14.63
CA ARG A 147 -3.64 0.71 -15.38
C ARG A 147 -4.35 -0.43 -14.64
N ALA A 148 -4.22 -0.52 -13.32
CA ALA A 148 -4.84 -1.57 -12.52
C ALA A 148 -6.38 -1.53 -12.57
N ILE A 149 -6.99 -0.37 -12.78
CA ILE A 149 -8.44 -0.23 -12.97
C ILE A 149 -8.92 -1.04 -14.19
N PHE A 150 -8.19 -0.97 -15.29
CA PHE A 150 -8.62 -1.55 -16.57
C PHE A 150 -8.04 -2.94 -16.81
N HIS A 151 -6.79 -3.17 -16.41
CA HIS A 151 -6.01 -4.37 -16.74
C HIS A 151 -5.67 -5.24 -15.53
N GLY A 152 -5.95 -4.80 -14.30
CA GLY A 152 -5.69 -5.62 -13.11
C GLY A 152 -6.47 -6.94 -13.15
N ALA A 153 -5.81 -8.06 -12.96
CA ALA A 153 -6.48 -9.35 -12.85
C ALA A 153 -7.30 -9.41 -11.55
N PRO A 154 -8.47 -10.06 -11.56
CA PRO A 154 -9.32 -10.17 -10.37
C PRO A 154 -8.58 -10.84 -9.20
N GLN A 155 -8.71 -10.29 -8.00
CA GLN A 155 -8.14 -10.83 -6.75
C GLN A 155 -6.62 -10.91 -6.72
N ARG A 156 -5.91 -10.17 -7.59
CA ARG A 156 -4.46 -10.24 -7.69
C ARG A 156 -3.77 -9.20 -6.78
N VAL A 157 -2.60 -9.57 -6.29
CA VAL A 157 -1.62 -8.65 -5.69
C VAL A 157 -0.57 -8.31 -6.72
N TYR A 158 -0.02 -7.11 -6.64
CA TYR A 158 1.09 -6.64 -7.43
C TYR A 158 2.10 -5.92 -6.56
N HIS A 159 3.37 -6.23 -6.70
CA HIS A 159 4.45 -5.35 -6.25
C HIS A 159 4.52 -4.15 -7.20
N THR A 160 4.56 -2.97 -6.63
CA THR A 160 4.66 -1.72 -7.39
C THR A 160 5.96 -1.05 -7.02
N VAL A 161 7.04 -1.58 -7.52
CA VAL A 161 8.41 -1.13 -7.28
C VAL A 161 9.00 -0.62 -8.59
N ASP A 162 9.96 0.30 -8.52
CA ASP A 162 10.83 0.59 -9.66
C ASP A 162 11.83 -0.56 -9.87
N ASP A 163 12.70 -0.43 -10.84
CA ASP A 163 13.70 -1.43 -11.22
C ASP A 163 15.05 -1.22 -10.52
N SER A 164 15.09 -0.38 -9.46
CA SER A 164 16.28 -0.17 -8.65
C SER A 164 16.45 -1.29 -7.60
N ASP A 165 17.69 -1.68 -7.36
CA ASP A 165 18.12 -2.65 -6.34
C ASP A 165 19.08 -2.00 -5.33
N MET A 166 18.86 -0.73 -5.01
CA MET A 166 19.71 0.07 -4.13
C MET A 166 19.71 -0.43 -2.68
N MET A 167 20.86 -0.33 -2.04
CA MET A 167 20.97 -0.35 -0.59
C MET A 167 20.49 0.99 -0.01
N MET A 168 20.12 1.01 1.27
CA MET A 168 19.61 2.23 1.92
C MET A 168 20.67 3.35 1.93
N GLY A 169 21.94 3.00 2.13
CA GLY A 169 23.07 3.95 2.05
C GLY A 169 23.15 4.59 0.67
N GLU A 170 23.17 3.79 -0.39
CA GLU A 170 23.20 4.27 -1.78
C GLU A 170 22.02 5.19 -2.10
N TYR A 171 20.83 4.86 -1.59
CA TYR A 171 19.65 5.72 -1.75
C TYR A 171 19.84 7.08 -1.07
N PHE A 172 20.39 7.12 0.15
CA PHE A 172 20.66 8.39 0.82
C PHE A 172 21.76 9.20 0.14
N ASP A 173 22.81 8.55 -0.36
CA ASP A 173 23.87 9.20 -1.14
C ASP A 173 23.33 9.80 -2.44
N ALA A 174 22.39 9.11 -3.10
CA ALA A 174 21.75 9.61 -4.32
C ALA A 174 20.82 10.82 -4.06
N VAL A 175 20.32 10.99 -2.82
CA VAL A 175 19.41 12.10 -2.44
C VAL A 175 20.19 13.28 -1.88
N ALA A 176 21.42 13.09 -1.36
CA ALA A 176 22.24 14.13 -0.73
C ALA A 176 22.85 15.10 -1.74
#